data_9e9a204205cc71ec75818d01b928eb46
#
_entry.id   9e9a204205cc71ec75818d01b928eb46
#
_cell.length_a   1.000
_cell.length_b   1.000
_cell.length_c   1.000
_cell.angle_alpha   90.00
_cell.angle_beta   90.00
_cell.angle_gamma   90.00
#
_symmetry.space_group_name_H-M   'P 1'
#
loop_
_entity.id
_entity.type
_entity.pdbx_description
1 polymer ?
#
loop_
_entity_poly.entity_id
_entity_poly.type
_entity_poly.pdbx_seq_one_letter_code
_entity_poly.pdbx_strand_id
1 'polypeptide(L)'
;MILTASLLLLTGCAGFGLPRHDPAQAWIDLDSKQEDTALQALEVDDKAIDDKRYFQVQPGGHELTVRYQFSVQPTNIGPDAEPLWRDCQLNVKFNDFNAGERYELQAGNIGFRPWAKLYDQQRKVIGQGTPAGCQHT
;
A
#
# COMPACT_ATOMS: atom_id res chain seq x y z
N MET A 1 -26.76 49.71 -16.19
CA MET A 1 -25.99 48.64 -16.79
C MET A 1 -25.59 47.66 -15.74
N ILE A 2 -26.16 46.53 -15.80
CA ILE A 2 -25.94 45.50 -14.77
C ILE A 2 -25.07 44.43 -15.36
N LEU A 3 -23.92 44.26 -14.77
CA LEU A 3 -23.05 43.16 -15.07
C LEU A 3 -23.41 42.02 -14.17
N THR A 4 -24.04 41.04 -14.75
CA THR A 4 -24.23 39.78 -14.06
C THR A 4 -22.96 39.00 -14.16
N ALA A 5 -22.21 38.95 -13.08
CA ALA A 5 -21.11 38.04 -12.96
C ALA A 5 -21.65 36.63 -12.81
N SER A 6 -21.52 35.87 -13.85
CA SER A 6 -21.81 34.45 -13.79
C SER A 6 -20.75 33.77 -12.93
N LEU A 7 -21.12 33.46 -11.73
CA LEU A 7 -20.25 32.70 -10.86
C LEU A 7 -20.30 31.23 -11.30
N LEU A 8 -19.31 30.83 -12.03
CA LEU A 8 -19.10 29.42 -12.34
C LEU A 8 -18.57 28.72 -11.12
N LEU A 9 -19.47 28.13 -10.40
CA LEU A 9 -19.10 27.21 -9.34
C LEU A 9 -18.60 25.93 -9.97
N LEU A 10 -17.30 25.84 -10.07
CA LEU A 10 -16.67 24.57 -10.37
C LEU A 10 -16.70 23.73 -9.13
N THR A 11 -17.73 22.95 -8.99
CA THR A 11 -17.72 21.87 -8.02
C THR A 11 -16.81 20.81 -8.58
N GLY A 12 -15.56 20.81 -8.12
CA GLY A 12 -14.68 19.70 -8.38
C GLY A 12 -15.31 18.42 -7.84
N CYS A 13 -15.21 17.35 -8.58
CA CYS A 13 -15.59 16.06 -8.10
C CYS A 13 -14.70 15.72 -6.92
N ALA A 14 -15.16 16.04 -5.73
CA ALA A 14 -14.64 15.48 -4.51
C ALA A 14 -15.04 14.01 -4.52
N GLY A 15 -14.47 13.26 -5.44
CA GLY A 15 -14.97 11.97 -5.62
C GLY A 15 -14.32 10.94 -4.76
N PHE A 16 -14.22 9.83 -5.33
CA PHE A 16 -13.77 8.60 -4.77
C PHE A 16 -12.26 8.39 -4.96
N GLY A 17 -11.54 9.47 -5.28
CA GLY A 17 -10.11 9.41 -5.49
C GLY A 17 -9.32 9.50 -4.19
N LEU A 18 -8.03 9.23 -4.32
CA LEU A 18 -7.08 9.41 -3.23
C LEU A 18 -6.95 10.91 -2.90
N PRO A 19 -6.72 11.26 -1.64
CA PRO A 19 -6.44 12.64 -1.29
C PRO A 19 -5.15 13.12 -1.95
N ARG A 20 -4.96 14.44 -1.98
CA ARG A 20 -3.74 15.01 -2.53
C ARG A 20 -2.57 14.73 -1.60
N HIS A 21 -1.42 14.46 -2.21
CA HIS A 21 -0.17 14.34 -1.49
C HIS A 21 0.17 15.67 -0.80
N ASP A 22 0.34 15.61 0.52
CA ASP A 22 0.80 16.74 1.29
C ASP A 22 2.30 16.95 1.01
N PRO A 23 2.72 18.12 0.51
CA PRO A 23 4.12 18.35 0.18
C PRO A 23 5.04 18.34 1.41
N ALA A 24 4.49 18.44 2.61
CA ALA A 24 5.27 18.35 3.84
C ALA A 24 5.49 16.90 4.31
N GLN A 25 4.89 15.94 3.61
CA GLN A 25 4.95 14.52 3.98
C GLN A 25 5.42 13.68 2.81
N ALA A 26 5.85 12.46 3.10
CA ALA A 26 6.16 11.45 2.11
C ALA A 26 4.91 10.62 1.82
N TRP A 27 4.72 10.25 0.57
CA TRP A 27 3.58 9.44 0.12
C TRP A 27 4.07 8.09 -0.37
N ILE A 28 3.40 7.03 0.03
CA ILE A 28 3.74 5.67 -0.40
C ILE A 28 2.52 5.02 -1.04
N ASP A 29 2.61 4.77 -2.34
CA ASP A 29 1.61 4.02 -3.07
C ASP A 29 1.76 2.52 -2.80
N LEU A 30 0.65 1.81 -2.83
CA LEU A 30 0.63 0.36 -2.66
C LEU A 30 0.30 -0.32 -3.98
N ASP A 31 1.03 -1.36 -4.33
CA ASP A 31 0.82 -2.11 -5.54
C ASP A 31 1.03 -3.61 -5.30
N SER A 32 -0.04 -4.38 -5.44
CA SER A 32 0.05 -5.83 -5.41
C SER A 32 0.33 -6.35 -6.81
N LYS A 33 1.39 -7.12 -6.98
CA LYS A 33 1.87 -7.55 -8.30
C LYS A 33 1.13 -8.72 -8.91
N GLN A 34 0.35 -9.42 -8.13
CA GLN A 34 -0.34 -10.63 -8.58
C GLN A 34 -1.85 -10.43 -8.55
N GLU A 35 -2.53 -11.07 -9.48
CA GLU A 35 -3.99 -11.05 -9.53
C GLU A 35 -4.59 -11.76 -8.32
N ASP A 36 -5.83 -11.43 -8.01
CA ASP A 36 -6.59 -12.03 -6.90
C ASP A 36 -5.89 -11.89 -5.55
N THR A 37 -5.20 -10.77 -5.36
CA THR A 37 -4.54 -10.44 -4.10
C THR A 37 -5.04 -9.09 -3.59
N ALA A 38 -4.88 -8.86 -2.30
CA ALA A 38 -5.22 -7.58 -1.69
C ALA A 38 -4.07 -7.09 -0.83
N LEU A 39 -3.71 -5.84 -1.00
CA LEU A 39 -2.65 -5.19 -0.24
C LEU A 39 -3.22 -3.93 0.42
N GLN A 40 -3.08 -3.84 1.72
CA GLN A 40 -3.60 -2.73 2.50
C GLN A 40 -2.53 -2.18 3.45
N ALA A 41 -2.55 -0.87 3.65
CA ALA A 41 -1.78 -0.23 4.70
C ALA A 41 -2.48 -0.45 6.04
N LEU A 42 -1.74 -0.85 7.07
CA LEU A 42 -2.30 -1.10 8.39
C LEU A 42 -1.83 -0.14 9.44
N GLU A 43 -0.52 -0.02 9.59
CA GLU A 43 0.09 0.70 10.69
C GLU A 43 1.32 1.46 10.23
N VAL A 44 1.60 2.56 10.91
CA VAL A 44 2.88 3.27 10.83
C VAL A 44 3.42 3.37 12.26
N ASP A 45 4.63 2.87 12.47
CA ASP A 45 5.29 2.88 13.78
C ASP A 45 4.40 2.27 14.88
N ASP A 46 3.78 1.13 14.56
CA ASP A 46 2.87 0.37 15.43
C ASP A 46 1.55 1.08 15.74
N LYS A 47 1.22 2.14 15.01
CA LYS A 47 -0.04 2.86 15.19
C LYS A 47 -0.94 2.63 13.98
N ALA A 48 -2.17 2.22 14.23
CA ALA A 48 -3.16 2.00 13.19
C ALA A 48 -3.45 3.30 12.43
N ILE A 49 -3.61 3.16 11.11
CA ILE A 49 -3.97 4.27 10.24
C ILE A 49 -5.40 4.10 9.74
N ASP A 50 -6.02 5.22 9.37
CA ASP A 50 -7.43 5.22 8.96
C ASP A 50 -7.61 4.78 7.50
N ASP A 51 -6.84 5.34 6.58
CA ASP A 51 -6.96 5.04 5.16
C ASP A 51 -6.01 3.92 4.78
N LYS A 52 -6.55 2.80 4.36
CA LYS A 52 -5.78 1.58 4.06
C LYS A 52 -5.27 1.52 2.63
N ARG A 53 -5.50 2.55 1.83
CA ARG A 53 -5.15 2.56 0.41
C ARG A 53 -3.73 3.05 0.14
N TYR A 54 -3.12 3.75 1.09
CA TYR A 54 -1.80 4.36 0.94
C TYR A 54 -1.21 4.67 2.31
N PHE A 55 0.08 5.00 2.31
CA PHE A 55 0.71 5.62 3.49
C PHE A 55 1.06 7.06 3.20
N GLN A 56 0.93 7.91 4.20
CA GLN A 56 1.47 9.25 4.19
C GLN A 56 2.13 9.51 5.54
N VAL A 57 3.43 9.77 5.53
CA VAL A 57 4.23 9.81 6.74
C VAL A 57 5.05 11.08 6.82
N GLN A 58 5.39 11.49 8.02
CA GLN A 58 6.31 12.59 8.25
C GLN A 58 7.71 12.24 7.72
N PRO A 59 8.53 13.23 7.35
CA PRO A 59 9.92 12.94 6.98
C PRO A 59 10.67 12.23 8.10
N GLY A 60 11.60 11.39 7.73
CA GLY A 60 12.42 10.64 8.67
C GLY A 60 12.19 9.15 8.60
N GLY A 61 12.53 8.44 9.66
CA GLY A 61 12.44 6.99 9.73
C GLY A 61 11.08 6.50 10.21
N HIS A 62 10.55 5.49 9.53
CA HIS A 62 9.29 4.86 9.91
C HIS A 62 9.29 3.39 9.58
N GLU A 63 8.49 2.63 10.31
CA GLU A 63 8.17 1.25 10.00
C GLU A 63 6.74 1.18 9.49
N LEU A 64 6.58 0.68 8.27
CA LEU A 64 5.27 0.51 7.65
C LEU A 64 4.84 -0.93 7.80
N THR A 65 3.61 -1.14 8.26
CA THR A 65 3.02 -2.48 8.33
C THR A 65 1.90 -2.59 7.29
N VAL A 66 2.01 -3.59 6.45
CA VAL A 66 1.01 -3.88 5.42
C VAL A 66 0.36 -5.23 5.68
N ARG A 67 -0.86 -5.36 5.19
CA ARG A 67 -1.60 -6.61 5.15
C ARG A 67 -1.67 -7.09 3.72
N TYR A 68 -1.23 -8.32 3.49
CA TYR A 68 -1.25 -8.91 2.16
C TYR A 68 -2.04 -10.22 2.21
N GLN A 69 -3.11 -10.27 1.43
CA GLN A 69 -3.98 -11.44 1.33
C GLN A 69 -3.80 -12.07 -0.05
N PHE A 70 -3.60 -13.37 -0.08
CA PHE A 70 -3.36 -14.08 -1.34
C PHE A 70 -3.83 -15.53 -1.22
N SER A 71 -4.01 -16.16 -2.37
CA SER A 71 -4.35 -17.57 -2.44
C SER A 71 -3.24 -18.35 -3.11
N VAL A 72 -3.09 -19.60 -2.72
CA VAL A 72 -2.12 -20.52 -3.33
C VAL A 72 -2.88 -21.76 -3.80
N GLN A 73 -2.68 -22.11 -5.07
CA GLN A 73 -3.24 -23.32 -5.62
C GLN A 73 -2.39 -24.51 -5.21
N PRO A 74 -2.97 -25.51 -4.55
CA PRO A 74 -2.22 -26.71 -4.20
C PRO A 74 -2.09 -27.61 -5.41
N THR A 75 -1.11 -27.36 -6.25
CA THR A 75 -0.93 -28.07 -7.53
C THR A 75 -0.64 -29.57 -7.38
N ASN A 76 -0.29 -30.00 -6.18
CA ASN A 76 0.10 -31.40 -5.92
C ASN A 76 -0.99 -32.25 -5.27
N ILE A 77 -2.19 -31.69 -5.06
CA ILE A 77 -3.23 -32.39 -4.30
C ILE A 77 -4.39 -32.88 -5.19
N GLY A 78 -4.31 -32.65 -6.48
CA GLY A 78 -5.33 -33.07 -7.43
C GLY A 78 -6.22 -31.92 -7.90
N PRO A 79 -7.00 -32.16 -8.95
CA PRO A 79 -7.74 -31.10 -9.66
C PRO A 79 -8.89 -30.48 -8.84
N ASP A 80 -9.35 -31.14 -7.80
CA ASP A 80 -10.48 -30.68 -6.98
C ASP A 80 -10.05 -29.98 -5.71
N ALA A 81 -8.76 -29.71 -5.53
CA ALA A 81 -8.27 -29.05 -4.34
C ALA A 81 -8.60 -27.56 -4.37
N GLU A 82 -9.20 -27.06 -3.28
CA GLU A 82 -9.54 -25.66 -3.14
C GLU A 82 -8.27 -24.83 -2.91
N PRO A 83 -8.25 -23.54 -3.40
CA PRO A 83 -7.14 -22.67 -3.09
C PRO A 83 -7.03 -22.41 -1.59
N LEU A 84 -5.80 -22.31 -1.12
CA LEU A 84 -5.51 -22.00 0.27
C LEU A 84 -5.29 -20.49 0.38
N TRP A 85 -6.07 -19.85 1.23
CA TRP A 85 -5.98 -18.41 1.46
C TRP A 85 -5.03 -18.14 2.63
N ARG A 86 -4.21 -17.12 2.45
CA ARG A 86 -3.33 -16.63 3.50
C ARG A 86 -3.54 -15.13 3.69
N ASP A 87 -3.42 -14.72 4.95
CA ASP A 87 -3.55 -13.33 5.36
C ASP A 87 -2.33 -13.01 6.20
N CYS A 88 -1.40 -12.29 5.60
CA CYS A 88 -0.09 -12.05 6.19
C CYS A 88 0.13 -10.57 6.45
N GLN A 89 0.89 -10.28 7.49
CA GLN A 89 1.41 -8.95 7.73
C GLN A 89 2.90 -8.92 7.42
N LEU A 90 3.36 -7.80 6.86
CA LEU A 90 4.77 -7.58 6.59
C LEU A 90 5.14 -6.18 7.09
N ASN A 91 6.33 -6.10 7.67
CA ASN A 91 6.89 -4.84 8.14
C ASN A 91 7.99 -4.39 7.19
N VAL A 92 7.94 -3.13 6.78
CA VAL A 92 8.96 -2.53 5.93
C VAL A 92 9.50 -1.30 6.62
N LYS A 93 10.79 -1.31 6.91
CA LYS A 93 11.45 -0.21 7.60
C LYS A 93 12.30 0.60 6.63
N PHE A 94 12.19 1.92 6.70
CA PHE A 94 13.03 2.83 5.97
C PHE A 94 13.33 4.06 6.81
N ASN A 95 14.59 4.52 6.79
CA ASN A 95 15.06 5.53 7.73
C ASN A 95 15.02 6.95 7.18
N ASP A 96 14.68 7.13 5.90
CA ASP A 96 15.00 8.39 5.22
C ASP A 96 13.89 8.87 4.29
N PHE A 97 12.65 8.77 4.73
CA PHE A 97 11.53 9.33 3.96
C PHE A 97 11.67 10.85 3.85
N ASN A 98 11.55 11.37 2.64
CA ASN A 98 11.69 12.80 2.37
C ASN A 98 10.34 13.44 2.08
N ALA A 99 10.16 14.68 2.57
CA ALA A 99 8.96 15.44 2.30
C ALA A 99 8.79 15.68 0.80
N GLY A 100 7.55 15.56 0.32
CA GLY A 100 7.21 15.80 -1.07
C GLY A 100 7.56 14.69 -2.03
N GLU A 101 8.21 13.63 -1.58
CA GLU A 101 8.57 12.50 -2.43
C GLU A 101 7.52 11.40 -2.41
N ARG A 102 7.40 10.71 -3.53
CA ARG A 102 6.52 9.55 -3.67
C ARG A 102 7.34 8.29 -3.76
N TYR A 103 6.88 7.29 -3.04
CA TYR A 103 7.46 5.96 -2.98
C TYR A 103 6.42 4.95 -3.39
N GLU A 104 6.84 3.74 -3.70
CA GLU A 104 5.94 2.64 -4.00
C GLU A 104 6.32 1.42 -3.19
N LEU A 105 5.34 0.87 -2.49
CA LEU A 105 5.50 -0.39 -1.79
C LEU A 105 4.80 -1.48 -2.61
N GLN A 106 5.57 -2.45 -3.08
CA GLN A 106 5.06 -3.58 -3.83
C GLN A 106 5.06 -4.81 -2.96
N ALA A 107 4.04 -5.64 -3.13
CA ALA A 107 3.95 -6.92 -2.45
C ALA A 107 3.53 -8.01 -3.42
N GLY A 108 3.93 -9.21 -3.13
CA GLY A 108 3.60 -10.39 -3.88
C GLY A 108 3.91 -11.62 -3.05
N ASN A 109 3.83 -12.78 -3.67
CA ASN A 109 4.18 -14.03 -3.00
C ASN A 109 4.84 -15.00 -3.97
N ILE A 110 5.69 -15.84 -3.41
CA ILE A 110 6.26 -17.00 -4.10
C ILE A 110 5.77 -18.22 -3.33
N GLY A 111 4.76 -18.92 -3.89
CA GLY A 111 4.07 -19.95 -3.17
C GLY A 111 3.42 -19.39 -1.90
N PHE A 112 3.74 -19.94 -0.76
CA PHE A 112 3.23 -19.49 0.53
C PHE A 112 4.04 -18.35 1.16
N ARG A 113 5.09 -17.88 0.50
CA ARG A 113 5.98 -16.87 1.06
C ARG A 113 5.61 -15.50 0.54
N PRO A 114 5.06 -14.63 1.38
CA PRO A 114 4.83 -13.24 0.98
C PRO A 114 6.15 -12.45 0.99
N TRP A 115 6.22 -11.47 0.14
CA TRP A 115 7.33 -10.52 0.11
C TRP A 115 6.80 -9.11 -0.07
N ALA A 116 7.58 -8.13 0.36
CA ALA A 116 7.30 -6.73 0.11
C ALA A 116 8.62 -5.99 -0.13
N LYS A 117 8.58 -5.01 -1.01
CA LYS A 117 9.72 -4.16 -1.33
C LYS A 117 9.26 -2.72 -1.44
N LEU A 118 10.08 -1.83 -0.94
CA LEU A 118 9.86 -0.38 -1.04
C LEU A 118 10.80 0.19 -2.10
N TYR A 119 10.22 0.98 -3.01
CA TYR A 119 10.95 1.59 -4.12
C TYR A 119 10.90 3.11 -4.00
N ASP A 120 11.99 3.77 -4.38
CA ASP A 120 12.04 5.21 -4.53
C ASP A 120 11.52 5.64 -5.92
N GLN A 121 11.64 6.94 -6.22
CA GLN A 121 11.18 7.49 -7.49
C GLN A 121 11.99 7.02 -8.69
N GLN A 122 13.22 6.56 -8.48
CA GLN A 122 14.08 5.99 -9.51
C GLN A 122 13.89 4.48 -9.63
N ARG A 123 12.89 3.92 -8.97
CA ARG A 123 12.60 2.48 -8.93
C ARG A 123 13.70 1.64 -8.32
N LYS A 124 14.46 2.23 -7.44
CA LYS A 124 15.48 1.53 -6.68
C LYS A 124 14.87 0.95 -5.42
N VAL A 125 15.21 -0.28 -5.09
CA VAL A 125 14.78 -0.92 -3.84
C VAL A 125 15.51 -0.27 -2.69
N ILE A 126 14.75 0.37 -1.80
CA ILE A 126 15.29 1.05 -0.62
C ILE A 126 14.86 0.40 0.69
N GLY A 127 13.98 -0.60 0.63
CA GLY A 127 13.55 -1.35 1.80
C GLY A 127 12.97 -2.69 1.39
N GLN A 128 13.05 -3.65 2.31
CA GLN A 128 12.47 -4.97 2.11
C GLN A 128 11.62 -5.33 3.31
N GLY A 129 10.51 -6.01 3.04
CA GLY A 129 9.61 -6.44 4.07
C GLY A 129 10.08 -7.70 4.78
N THR A 130 9.80 -7.76 6.07
CA THR A 130 9.96 -8.97 6.86
C THR A 130 8.59 -9.47 7.26
N PRO A 131 8.29 -10.77 7.09
CA PRO A 131 7.00 -11.30 7.53
C PRO A 131 6.82 -11.13 9.04
N ALA A 132 5.63 -10.65 9.43
CA ALA A 132 5.28 -10.41 10.82
C ALA A 132 4.17 -11.33 11.30
N GLY A 133 3.78 -12.31 10.50
CA GLY A 133 2.80 -13.32 10.85
C GLY A 133 1.77 -13.51 9.76
N CYS A 134 1.29 -14.72 9.62
CA CYS A 134 0.25 -15.09 8.69
C CYS A 134 -0.84 -15.85 9.41
N GLN A 135 -2.09 -15.56 9.02
CA GLN A 135 -3.25 -16.29 9.52
C GLN A 135 -3.84 -17.12 8.39
N HIS A 136 -4.36 -18.26 8.75
CA HIS A 136 -5.14 -19.10 7.84
C HIS A 136 -6.60 -18.72 7.95
N THR A 137 -7.21 -18.47 6.83
CA THR A 137 -8.65 -18.21 6.79
C THR A 137 -9.40 -19.38 6.20
#